data_0d72f5cc13e154a23590b518ce2a22ed
#
_entry.id   0d72f5cc13e154a23590b518ce2a22ed
#
_cell.length_a   1.000
_cell.length_b   1.000
_cell.length_c   1.000
_cell.angle_alpha   90.00
_cell.angle_beta   90.00
_cell.angle_gamma   90.00
#
_symmetry.space_group_name_H-M   'P 1'
#
loop_
_entity.id
_entity.type
_entity.pdbx_description
1 polymer ?
#
loop_
_entity_poly.entity_id
_entity_poly.type
_entity_poly.pdbx_seq_one_letter_code
_entity_poly.pdbx_strand_id
1 'polypeptide(L)'
;MNVVDSSGWLEYLADGPNADFFASSILATADLLVPTLSLYEVFKRVLQQRGEDDALQAVALMQQATIVELSAALALSAPRISLNDKIPIADSIMLATARAHG
;
A
#
# COMPACT_ATOMS: atom_id res chain seq x y z
N MET A 1 12.49 -6.53 0.85
CA MET A 1 11.39 -5.88 0.13
C MET A 1 10.47 -5.16 1.12
N ASN A 2 10.06 -3.94 0.78
CA ASN A 2 9.24 -3.11 1.67
C ASN A 2 7.80 -3.05 1.18
N VAL A 3 6.87 -3.02 2.11
CA VAL A 3 5.46 -2.73 1.82
C VAL A 3 5.03 -1.64 2.79
N VAL A 4 4.50 -0.53 2.24
CA VAL A 4 3.97 0.57 3.04
C VAL A 4 2.45 0.47 2.99
N ASP A 5 1.79 0.51 4.15
CA ASP A 5 0.34 0.43 4.20
C ASP A 5 -0.30 1.72 3.64
N SER A 6 -1.60 1.66 3.39
CA SER A 6 -2.31 2.79 2.78
C SER A 6 -2.24 4.04 3.64
N SER A 7 -2.29 3.90 4.97
CA SER A 7 -2.19 5.05 5.88
C SER A 7 -0.81 5.69 5.82
N GLY A 8 0.26 4.89 5.67
CA GLY A 8 1.61 5.40 5.48
C GLY A 8 1.76 6.18 4.19
N TRP A 9 1.19 5.68 3.10
CA TRP A 9 1.15 6.39 1.82
C TRP A 9 0.43 7.73 1.95
N LEU A 10 -0.74 7.74 2.60
CA LEU A 10 -1.53 8.96 2.76
C LEU A 10 -0.80 9.99 3.63
N GLU A 11 -0.12 9.54 4.68
CA GLU A 11 0.69 10.42 5.52
C GLU A 11 1.83 11.06 4.73
N TYR A 12 2.52 10.27 3.92
CA TYR A 12 3.60 10.78 3.06
C TYR A 12 3.08 11.77 2.03
N LEU A 13 1.99 11.42 1.33
CA LEU A 13 1.42 12.26 0.27
C LEU A 13 0.87 13.58 0.81
N ALA A 14 0.37 13.58 2.04
CA ALA A 14 -0.15 14.78 2.71
C ALA A 14 0.94 15.62 3.37
N ASP A 15 2.22 15.17 3.32
CA ASP A 15 3.33 15.79 4.03
C ASP A 15 3.01 15.97 5.52
N GLY A 16 2.40 14.95 6.11
CA GLY A 16 2.00 14.96 7.51
C GLY A 16 3.19 14.86 8.46
N PRO A 17 2.95 14.90 9.79
CA PRO A 17 4.03 14.87 10.79
C PRO A 17 4.95 13.66 10.69
N ASN A 18 4.45 12.53 10.18
CA ASN A 18 5.20 11.28 10.06
C ASN A 18 5.68 11.01 8.62
N ALA A 19 5.56 11.97 7.71
CA ALA A 19 5.92 11.77 6.31
C ALA A 19 7.37 11.28 6.16
N ASP A 20 8.31 11.86 6.90
CA ASP A 20 9.72 11.49 6.83
C ASP A 20 9.97 10.04 7.26
N PHE A 21 9.16 9.51 8.17
CA PHE A 21 9.26 8.12 8.60
C PHE A 21 9.04 7.15 7.44
N PHE A 22 8.10 7.47 6.54
CA PHE A 22 7.77 6.62 5.40
C PHE A 22 8.59 6.94 4.16
N ALA A 23 9.22 8.10 4.10
CA ALA A 23 9.89 8.57 2.89
C ALA A 23 11.00 7.63 2.42
N SER A 24 11.82 7.10 3.32
CA SER A 24 12.93 6.23 2.94
C SER A 24 12.46 4.96 2.25
N SER A 25 11.37 4.34 2.73
CA SER A 25 10.80 3.15 2.12
C SER A 25 10.14 3.46 0.77
N ILE A 26 9.40 4.57 0.70
CA ILE A 26 8.69 4.97 -0.52
C ILE A 26 9.66 5.37 -1.64
N LEU A 27 10.72 6.08 -1.30
CA LEU A 27 11.71 6.52 -2.29
C LEU A 27 12.63 5.40 -2.77
N ALA A 28 12.74 4.31 -2.01
CA ALA A 28 13.48 3.12 -2.41
C ALA A 28 12.61 2.24 -3.33
N THR A 29 12.25 2.76 -4.49
CA THR A 29 11.27 2.14 -5.40
C THR A 29 11.67 0.76 -5.89
N ALA A 30 12.97 0.48 -6.01
CA ALA A 30 13.46 -0.83 -6.42
C ALA A 30 13.11 -1.93 -5.41
N ASP A 31 12.95 -1.58 -4.14
CA ASP A 31 12.64 -2.50 -3.06
C ASP A 31 11.21 -2.37 -2.55
N LEU A 32 10.40 -1.55 -3.20
CA LEU A 32 9.04 -1.24 -2.75
C LEU A 32 8.01 -2.08 -3.51
N LEU A 33 7.15 -2.75 -2.76
CA LEU A 33 6.01 -3.48 -3.29
C LEU A 33 4.74 -2.71 -2.99
N VAL A 34 3.84 -2.61 -3.96
CA VAL A 34 2.55 -1.95 -3.81
C VAL A 34 1.45 -2.93 -4.20
N PRO A 35 0.72 -3.50 -3.23
CA PRO A 35 -0.46 -4.31 -3.54
C PRO A 35 -1.51 -3.48 -4.29
N THR A 36 -2.21 -4.09 -5.22
CA THR A 36 -3.27 -3.38 -5.96
C THR A 36 -4.36 -2.81 -5.07
N LEU A 37 -4.63 -3.47 -3.93
CA LEU A 37 -5.57 -2.95 -2.95
C LEU A 37 -5.11 -1.58 -2.41
N SER A 38 -3.81 -1.39 -2.23
CA SER A 38 -3.26 -0.10 -1.80
C SER A 38 -3.50 1.00 -2.82
N LEU A 39 -3.38 0.66 -4.12
CA LEU A 39 -3.73 1.61 -5.18
C LEU A 39 -5.19 2.06 -5.06
N TYR A 40 -6.09 1.10 -4.86
CA TYR A 40 -7.51 1.41 -4.71
C TYR A 40 -7.75 2.33 -3.51
N GLU A 41 -7.20 1.97 -2.36
CA GLU A 41 -7.46 2.72 -1.12
C GLU A 41 -6.89 4.14 -1.18
N VAL A 42 -5.65 4.29 -1.67
CA VAL A 42 -5.00 5.60 -1.78
C VAL A 42 -5.71 6.45 -2.82
N PHE A 43 -5.98 5.88 -4.00
CA PHE A 43 -6.68 6.61 -5.07
C PHE A 43 -8.04 7.12 -4.59
N LYS A 44 -8.81 6.24 -3.95
CA LYS A 44 -10.13 6.60 -3.44
C LYS A 44 -10.06 7.75 -2.43
N ARG A 45 -9.12 7.66 -1.48
CA ARG A 45 -9.01 8.68 -0.42
C ARG A 45 -8.57 10.03 -0.97
N VAL A 46 -7.56 10.04 -1.84
CA VAL A 46 -7.08 11.30 -2.42
C VAL A 46 -8.14 11.89 -3.34
N LEU A 47 -8.84 11.04 -4.10
CA LEU A 47 -9.94 11.49 -4.96
C LEU A 47 -11.04 12.19 -4.14
N GLN A 48 -11.39 11.64 -2.98
CA GLN A 48 -12.40 12.24 -2.09
C GLN A 48 -11.94 13.55 -1.47
N GLN A 49 -10.67 13.65 -1.11
CA GLN A 49 -10.14 14.79 -0.34
C GLN A 49 -9.59 15.91 -1.22
N ARG A 50 -9.03 15.60 -2.38
CA ARG A 50 -8.28 16.55 -3.18
C ARG A 50 -8.67 16.59 -4.65
N GLY A 51 -9.47 15.63 -5.12
CA GLY A 51 -9.91 15.57 -6.51
C GLY A 51 -9.03 14.71 -7.40
N GLU A 52 -9.38 14.66 -8.68
CA GLU A 52 -8.84 13.69 -9.64
C GLU A 52 -7.37 13.93 -9.97
N ASP A 53 -6.96 15.19 -10.17
CA ASP A 53 -5.59 15.48 -10.57
C ASP A 53 -4.59 15.00 -9.51
N ASP A 54 -4.85 15.30 -8.24
CA ASP A 54 -4.00 14.87 -7.14
C ASP A 54 -4.02 13.34 -6.99
N ALA A 55 -5.18 12.73 -7.18
CA ALA A 55 -5.32 11.27 -7.11
C ALA A 55 -4.51 10.57 -8.23
N LEU A 56 -4.53 11.10 -9.44
CA LEU A 56 -3.74 10.56 -10.55
C LEU A 56 -2.23 10.72 -10.32
N GLN A 57 -1.81 11.84 -9.74
CA GLN A 57 -0.40 12.04 -9.38
C GLN A 57 0.05 11.05 -8.31
N ALA A 58 -0.79 10.81 -7.31
CA ALA A 58 -0.50 9.84 -6.26
C ALA A 58 -0.30 8.43 -6.83
N VAL A 59 -1.21 7.99 -7.70
CA VAL A 59 -1.12 6.68 -8.35
C VAL A 59 0.10 6.59 -9.26
N ALA A 60 0.44 7.65 -9.98
CA ALA A 60 1.64 7.67 -10.82
C ALA A 60 2.90 7.45 -9.98
N LEU A 61 2.97 8.05 -8.81
CA LEU A 61 4.09 7.83 -7.88
C LEU A 61 4.14 6.39 -7.40
N MET A 62 3.01 5.83 -6.99
CA MET A 62 2.93 4.45 -6.51
C MET A 62 3.32 3.44 -7.59
N GLN A 63 2.99 3.70 -8.84
CA GLN A 63 3.30 2.82 -9.95
C GLN A 63 4.78 2.81 -10.36
N GLN A 64 5.60 3.65 -9.78
CA GLN A 64 7.05 3.56 -9.92
C GLN A 64 7.63 2.35 -9.17
N ALA A 65 6.92 1.85 -8.18
CA ALA A 65 7.28 0.64 -7.45
C ALA A 65 6.80 -0.61 -8.19
N THR A 66 7.07 -1.79 -7.63
CA THR A 66 6.55 -3.05 -8.16
C THR A 66 5.12 -3.25 -7.69
N ILE A 67 4.20 -3.27 -8.64
CA ILE A 67 2.79 -3.53 -8.33
C ILE A 67 2.57 -5.04 -8.19
N VAL A 68 1.93 -5.44 -7.09
CA VAL A 68 1.63 -6.84 -6.80
C VAL A 68 0.12 -7.03 -6.84
N GLU A 69 -0.35 -7.79 -7.82
CA GLU A 69 -1.77 -8.07 -7.95
C GLU A 69 -2.23 -9.06 -6.89
N LEU A 70 -3.49 -8.93 -6.46
CA LEU A 70 -4.11 -9.88 -5.55
C LEU A 70 -4.36 -11.19 -6.29
N SER A 71 -3.41 -12.11 -6.16
CA SER A 71 -3.51 -13.44 -6.76
C SER A 71 -4.41 -14.35 -5.92
N ALA A 72 -4.78 -15.51 -6.50
CA ALA A 72 -5.49 -16.53 -5.74
C ALA A 72 -4.68 -16.99 -4.52
N ALA A 73 -3.37 -17.12 -4.66
CA ALA A 73 -2.50 -17.51 -3.54
C ALA A 73 -2.55 -16.49 -2.40
N LEU A 74 -2.46 -15.20 -2.72
CA LEU A 74 -2.57 -14.15 -1.69
C LEU A 74 -3.98 -14.08 -1.10
N ALA A 75 -5.01 -14.23 -1.93
CA ALA A 75 -6.40 -14.22 -1.46
C ALA A 75 -6.69 -15.37 -0.51
N LEU A 76 -5.98 -16.48 -0.63
CA LEU A 76 -6.16 -17.65 0.25
C LEU A 76 -5.24 -17.60 1.48
N SER A 77 -4.08 -16.94 1.40
CA SER A 77 -3.19 -16.81 2.55
C SER A 77 -3.60 -15.67 3.48
N ALA A 78 -4.08 -14.57 2.96
CA ALA A 78 -4.46 -13.40 3.75
C ALA A 78 -5.54 -13.68 4.80
N PRO A 79 -6.63 -14.46 4.50
CA PRO A 79 -7.63 -14.78 5.52
C PRO A 79 -7.07 -15.54 6.72
N ARG A 80 -6.06 -16.39 6.52
CA ARG A 80 -5.40 -17.10 7.62
C ARG A 80 -4.71 -16.13 8.56
N ILE A 81 -4.04 -15.12 8.00
CA ILE A 81 -3.41 -14.05 8.78
C ILE A 81 -4.48 -13.24 9.51
N SER A 82 -5.55 -12.88 8.80
CA SER A 82 -6.64 -12.09 9.38
C SER A 82 -7.27 -12.80 10.59
N LEU A 83 -7.53 -14.10 10.48
CA LEU A 83 -8.16 -14.87 11.55
C LEU A 83 -7.20 -15.13 12.70
N ASN A 84 -5.94 -15.47 12.41
CA ASN A 84 -4.96 -15.80 13.46
C ASN A 84 -4.52 -14.55 14.23
N ASP A 85 -4.29 -13.44 13.52
CA ASP A 85 -3.75 -12.22 14.12
C ASP A 85 -4.85 -11.18 14.42
N LYS A 86 -6.11 -11.49 14.09
CA LYS A 86 -7.28 -10.63 14.32
C LYS A 86 -7.11 -9.24 13.72
N ILE A 87 -6.64 -9.17 12.47
CA ILE A 87 -6.41 -7.91 11.77
C ILE A 87 -7.39 -7.74 10.60
N PRO A 88 -7.68 -6.49 10.19
CA PRO A 88 -8.56 -6.22 9.06
C PRO A 88 -8.05 -6.82 7.74
N ILE A 89 -8.97 -7.01 6.81
CA ILE A 89 -8.66 -7.63 5.52
C ILE A 89 -7.55 -6.90 4.76
N ALA A 90 -7.57 -5.57 4.74
CA ALA A 90 -6.56 -4.79 4.03
C ALA A 90 -5.16 -5.04 4.60
N ASP A 91 -5.02 -5.01 5.93
CA ASP A 91 -3.75 -5.26 6.60
C ASP A 91 -3.28 -6.70 6.40
N SER A 92 -4.20 -7.66 6.37
CA SER A 92 -3.86 -9.07 6.13
C SER A 92 -3.32 -9.28 4.71
N ILE A 93 -3.86 -8.59 3.72
CA ILE A 93 -3.37 -8.65 2.34
C ILE A 93 -1.97 -8.05 2.26
N MET A 94 -1.71 -6.95 2.95
CA MET A 94 -0.38 -6.35 3.01
C MET A 94 0.65 -7.27 3.63
N LEU A 95 0.31 -7.90 4.77
CA LEU A 95 1.19 -8.86 5.42
C LEU A 95 1.44 -10.08 4.54
N ALA A 96 0.40 -10.61 3.90
CA ALA A 96 0.54 -11.75 2.99
C ALA A 96 1.47 -11.41 1.82
N THR A 97 1.33 -10.22 1.26
CA THR A 97 2.18 -9.73 0.18
C THR A 97 3.64 -9.64 0.64
N ALA A 98 3.88 -9.04 1.80
CA ALA A 98 5.22 -8.89 2.35
C ALA A 98 5.87 -10.26 2.60
N ARG A 99 5.13 -11.20 3.21
CA ARG A 99 5.64 -12.55 3.50
C ARG A 99 5.93 -13.36 2.23
N ALA A 100 5.12 -13.19 1.19
CA ALA A 100 5.32 -13.91 -0.08
C ALA A 100 6.54 -13.42 -0.85
N HIS A 101 6.97 -12.19 -0.64
CA HIS A 101 8.08 -11.59 -1.38
C HIS A 101 9.33 -11.35 -0.52
N GLY A 102 9.34 -11.91 0.66
CA GLY A 102 10.45 -11.75 1.58
C GLY A 102 10.35 -10.52 2.42
#